data_47556d5cf48034b9195e1f3ce257fd9f
#
_entry.id   47556d5cf48034b9195e1f3ce257fd9f
#
_cell.length_a   1.000
_cell.length_b   1.000
_cell.length_c   1.000
_cell.angle_alpha   90.00
_cell.angle_beta   90.00
_cell.angle_gamma   90.00
#
_symmetry.space_group_name_H-M   'P 1'
#
loop_
_entity.id
_entity.type
_entity.pdbx_description
1 polymer ?
#
loop_
_entity_poly.entity_id
_entity_poly.type
_entity_poly.pdbx_seq_one_letter_code
_entity_poly.pdbx_strand_id
1 'polypeptide(L)'
;MTQWSALQPLSEREQEMLSRRFTIDFNYNSNHIEGNTLTYGQTEILLLFGKIVGEAEVRDVQEMTASNVGLKMMREEAQLKDIPLTQNFIRTLHKTLLREDYTVYRNLPGGETTSYVIHTGRYKTRPNSVITRYGDRFEYASPEETPALMTDLVNWYNEAEQSGKFTPVELAAIFHYRYIRIHPFEDGNGRIARMMVNYILSRHGYPMIVVRSRKKDEYLEALHKTDLTVGATPSLGAHASKRDIQQFLTYFTNLFVEEVAYDIQFLTERGDNVWWFDGERVKFRAATTSKILNLMSAYPDITRERLSQEVGINLTATNKQIKQLTTKGYVQRSEKNGYWRLIITPSI
;
A
#
# COMPACT_ATOMS: atom_id res chain seq x y z
N MET A 1 6.85 -11.55 -16.14
CA MET A 1 7.80 -10.55 -16.69
C MET A 1 7.76 -10.47 -18.23
N THR A 2 7.76 -11.55 -19.00
CA THR A 2 7.76 -11.49 -20.49
C THR A 2 6.61 -10.63 -21.05
N GLN A 3 5.39 -10.81 -20.57
CA GLN A 3 4.23 -10.00 -20.97
C GLN A 3 4.38 -8.53 -20.58
N TRP A 4 4.90 -8.25 -19.37
CA TRP A 4 5.19 -6.88 -18.96
C TRP A 4 6.25 -6.22 -19.86
N SER A 5 7.34 -6.94 -20.14
CA SER A 5 8.39 -6.43 -21.02
C SER A 5 7.89 -6.16 -22.44
N ALA A 6 6.92 -6.92 -22.93
CA ALA A 6 6.32 -6.71 -24.25
C ALA A 6 5.47 -5.42 -24.34
N LEU A 7 5.03 -4.87 -23.19
CA LEU A 7 4.31 -3.60 -23.14
C LEU A 7 5.24 -2.38 -23.08
N GLN A 8 6.55 -2.59 -22.89
CA GLN A 8 7.53 -1.52 -22.74
C GLN A 8 8.07 -1.04 -24.11
N PRO A 9 8.36 0.26 -24.27
CA PRO A 9 8.11 1.33 -23.30
C PRO A 9 6.63 1.73 -23.26
N LEU A 10 6.11 2.01 -22.07
CA LEU A 10 4.77 2.57 -21.91
C LEU A 10 4.73 4.02 -22.42
N SER A 11 3.61 4.43 -22.99
CA SER A 11 3.35 5.84 -23.30
C SER A 11 3.29 6.68 -22.02
N GLU A 12 3.53 7.98 -22.11
CA GLU A 12 3.43 8.91 -20.98
C GLU A 12 2.07 8.80 -20.25
N ARG A 13 0.99 8.70 -21.01
CA ARG A 13 -0.36 8.52 -20.48
C ARG A 13 -0.50 7.22 -19.67
N GLU A 14 0.00 6.10 -20.20
CA GLU A 14 -0.05 4.81 -19.51
C GLU A 14 0.80 4.83 -18.23
N GLN A 15 1.97 5.45 -18.26
CA GLN A 15 2.82 5.65 -17.09
C GLN A 15 2.11 6.49 -16.02
N GLU A 16 1.49 7.61 -16.41
CA GLU A 16 0.76 8.48 -15.49
C GLU A 16 -0.42 7.74 -14.83
N MET A 17 -1.19 6.99 -15.62
CA MET A 17 -2.35 6.24 -15.13
C MET A 17 -1.95 5.13 -14.17
N LEU A 18 -0.91 4.36 -14.48
CA LEU A 18 -0.36 3.35 -13.56
C LEU A 18 0.19 3.99 -12.29
N SER A 19 0.93 5.08 -12.42
CA SER A 19 1.50 5.81 -11.28
C SER A 19 0.41 6.34 -10.35
N ARG A 20 -0.66 6.92 -10.92
CA ARG A 20 -1.83 7.40 -10.17
C ARG A 20 -2.53 6.26 -9.44
N ARG A 21 -2.86 5.17 -10.15
CA ARG A 21 -3.48 3.98 -9.57
C ARG A 21 -2.63 3.40 -8.44
N PHE A 22 -1.34 3.15 -8.71
CA PHE A 22 -0.43 2.63 -7.70
C PHE A 22 -0.38 3.54 -6.46
N THR A 23 -0.33 4.85 -6.65
CA THR A 23 -0.29 5.82 -5.53
C THR A 23 -1.50 5.69 -4.62
N ILE A 24 -2.70 5.56 -5.19
CA ILE A 24 -3.94 5.39 -4.41
C ILE A 24 -3.95 4.02 -3.73
N ASP A 25 -3.72 2.95 -4.51
CA ASP A 25 -3.74 1.58 -4.02
C ASP A 25 -2.73 1.35 -2.89
N PHE A 26 -1.49 1.81 -3.07
CA PHE A 26 -0.44 1.64 -2.07
C PHE A 26 -0.77 2.38 -0.77
N ASN A 27 -1.11 3.66 -0.86
CA ASN A 27 -1.41 4.47 0.31
C ASN A 27 -2.63 3.93 1.06
N TYR A 28 -3.72 3.60 0.34
CA TYR A 28 -4.89 3.00 0.95
C TYR A 28 -4.56 1.70 1.67
N ASN A 29 -4.03 0.71 0.96
CA ASN A 29 -3.81 -0.62 1.51
C ASN A 29 -2.75 -0.64 2.61
N SER A 30 -1.63 0.06 2.42
CA SER A 30 -0.53 0.09 3.39
C SER A 30 -0.94 0.74 4.71
N ASN A 31 -1.75 1.79 4.70
CA ASN A 31 -2.26 2.41 5.91
C ASN A 31 -3.43 1.61 6.52
N HIS A 32 -4.29 1.02 5.68
CA HIS A 32 -5.42 0.22 6.15
C HIS A 32 -4.97 -1.06 6.89
N ILE A 33 -3.85 -1.67 6.48
CA ILE A 33 -3.21 -2.77 7.22
C ILE A 33 -2.88 -2.36 8.66
N GLU A 34 -2.50 -1.11 8.88
CA GLU A 34 -2.15 -0.55 10.19
C GLU A 34 -3.35 0.05 10.95
N GLY A 35 -4.56 -0.07 10.41
CA GLY A 35 -5.79 0.34 11.07
C GLY A 35 -6.33 1.71 10.68
N ASN A 36 -5.79 2.36 9.66
CA ASN A 36 -6.38 3.59 9.10
C ASN A 36 -7.77 3.31 8.55
N THR A 37 -8.74 4.18 8.82
CA THR A 37 -10.17 3.95 8.56
C THR A 37 -10.69 4.66 7.32
N LEU A 38 -9.87 5.46 6.63
CA LEU A 38 -10.29 6.12 5.39
C LEU A 38 -10.73 5.09 4.35
N THR A 39 -11.88 5.31 3.76
CA THR A 39 -12.32 4.49 2.62
C THR A 39 -11.43 4.73 1.40
N TYR A 40 -11.45 3.80 0.45
CA TYR A 40 -10.71 3.95 -0.80
C TYR A 40 -11.07 5.26 -1.53
N GLY A 41 -12.36 5.59 -1.62
CA GLY A 41 -12.81 6.84 -2.23
C GLY A 41 -12.37 8.10 -1.48
N GLN A 42 -12.34 8.07 -0.15
CA GLN A 42 -11.79 9.18 0.64
C GLN A 42 -10.29 9.34 0.39
N THR A 43 -9.56 8.23 0.33
CA THR A 43 -8.13 8.22 -0.01
C THR A 43 -7.88 8.81 -1.39
N GLU A 44 -8.62 8.38 -2.40
CA GLU A 44 -8.49 8.91 -3.76
C GLU A 44 -8.71 10.42 -3.81
N ILE A 45 -9.79 10.90 -3.21
CA ILE A 45 -10.14 12.31 -3.20
C ILE A 45 -9.12 13.15 -2.44
N LEU A 46 -8.64 12.63 -1.31
CA LEU A 46 -7.61 13.28 -0.51
C LEU A 46 -6.31 13.43 -1.32
N LEU A 47 -5.84 12.34 -1.93
CA LEU A 47 -4.56 12.33 -2.62
C LEU A 47 -4.58 13.11 -3.94
N LEU A 48 -5.71 13.14 -4.64
CA LEU A 48 -5.81 13.82 -5.93
C LEU A 48 -6.21 15.30 -5.82
N PHE A 49 -7.04 15.64 -4.84
CA PHE A 49 -7.65 16.98 -4.74
C PHE A 49 -7.36 17.68 -3.42
N GLY A 50 -6.68 17.04 -2.47
CA GLY A 50 -6.40 17.60 -1.14
C GLY A 50 -7.67 17.86 -0.31
N LYS A 51 -8.75 17.12 -0.55
CA LYS A 51 -10.06 17.31 0.07
C LYS A 51 -10.54 16.06 0.76
N ILE A 52 -11.27 16.22 1.86
CA ILE A 52 -11.97 15.14 2.55
C ILE A 52 -13.47 15.25 2.28
N VAL A 53 -14.11 14.11 2.10
CA VAL A 53 -15.56 13.99 1.92
C VAL A 53 -16.11 13.04 2.97
N GLY A 54 -17.16 13.48 3.65
CA GLY A 54 -17.74 12.77 4.79
C GLY A 54 -16.90 12.92 6.05
N GLU A 55 -17.22 12.10 7.05
CA GLU A 55 -16.49 12.07 8.32
C GLU A 55 -15.18 11.30 8.17
N ALA A 56 -14.13 11.80 8.80
CA ALA A 56 -12.81 11.16 8.83
C ALA A 56 -12.06 11.61 10.07
N GLU A 57 -11.35 10.69 10.70
CA GLU A 57 -10.46 11.00 11.80
C GLU A 57 -9.27 11.84 11.31
N VAL A 58 -8.98 12.93 12.03
CA VAL A 58 -7.87 13.83 11.68
C VAL A 58 -6.54 13.07 11.58
N ARG A 59 -6.32 12.13 12.48
CA ARG A 59 -5.16 11.25 12.48
C ARG A 59 -5.04 10.48 11.17
N ASP A 60 -6.11 9.86 10.72
CA ASP A 60 -6.13 9.03 9.51
C ASP A 60 -5.81 9.84 8.25
N VAL A 61 -6.34 11.06 8.18
CA VAL A 61 -6.04 12.02 7.10
C VAL A 61 -4.56 12.40 7.10
N GLN A 62 -4.02 12.69 8.27
CA GLN A 62 -2.61 13.06 8.44
C GLN A 62 -1.67 11.91 8.07
N GLU A 63 -1.96 10.69 8.54
CA GLU A 63 -1.19 9.49 8.21
C GLU A 63 -1.19 9.21 6.70
N MET A 64 -2.37 9.31 6.06
CA MET A 64 -2.51 9.11 4.62
C MET A 64 -1.70 10.12 3.81
N THR A 65 -1.78 11.40 4.20
CA THR A 65 -1.01 12.47 3.55
C THR A 65 0.49 12.28 3.73
N ALA A 66 0.93 11.96 4.94
CA ALA A 66 2.34 11.70 5.25
C ALA A 66 2.87 10.47 4.49
N SER A 67 2.08 9.41 4.41
CA SER A 67 2.40 8.22 3.62
C SER A 67 2.62 8.56 2.14
N ASN A 68 1.79 9.41 1.57
CA ASN A 68 1.94 9.85 0.17
C ASN A 68 3.22 10.68 -0.04
N VAL A 69 3.58 11.54 0.90
CA VAL A 69 4.87 12.27 0.86
C VAL A 69 6.04 11.29 0.93
N GLY A 70 5.99 10.32 1.85
CA GLY A 70 7.00 9.27 1.97
C GLY A 70 7.13 8.42 0.70
N LEU A 71 6.01 8.07 0.06
CA LEU A 71 6.00 7.34 -1.21
C LEU A 71 6.70 8.13 -2.33
N LYS A 72 6.46 9.44 -2.41
CA LYS A 72 7.14 10.31 -3.37
C LYS A 72 8.64 10.37 -3.12
N MET A 73 9.06 10.61 -1.87
CA MET A 73 10.48 10.57 -1.48
C MET A 73 11.14 9.24 -1.86
N MET A 74 10.47 8.12 -1.56
CA MET A 74 10.99 6.80 -1.89
C MET A 74 11.21 6.62 -3.39
N ARG A 75 10.28 7.09 -4.23
CA ARG A 75 10.41 7.02 -5.69
C ARG A 75 11.58 7.87 -6.20
N GLU A 76 11.74 9.08 -5.68
CA GLU A 76 12.83 9.98 -6.03
C GLU A 76 14.19 9.37 -5.67
N GLU A 77 14.32 8.85 -4.46
CA GLU A 77 15.55 8.18 -3.99
C GLU A 77 15.88 6.92 -4.82
N ALA A 78 14.89 6.14 -5.19
CA ALA A 78 15.08 4.94 -6.01
C ALA A 78 15.67 5.24 -7.40
N GLN A 79 15.53 6.46 -7.93
CA GLN A 79 16.14 6.86 -9.21
C GLN A 79 17.63 7.23 -9.07
N LEU A 80 18.11 7.49 -7.87
CA LEU A 80 19.51 7.84 -7.60
C LEU A 80 20.40 6.59 -7.54
N LYS A 81 20.54 5.91 -8.68
CA LYS A 81 21.15 4.57 -8.77
C LYS A 81 22.62 4.52 -8.34
N ASP A 82 23.34 5.63 -8.45
CA ASP A 82 24.74 5.73 -8.04
C ASP A 82 24.92 5.97 -6.54
N ILE A 83 23.83 6.27 -5.81
CA ILE A 83 23.85 6.50 -4.38
C ILE A 83 23.42 5.21 -3.67
N PRO A 84 24.28 4.63 -2.80
CA PRO A 84 23.90 3.44 -2.04
C PRO A 84 22.79 3.75 -1.02
N LEU A 85 21.99 2.75 -0.68
CA LEU A 85 21.02 2.86 0.42
C LEU A 85 21.72 3.20 1.72
N THR A 86 21.15 4.14 2.48
CA THR A 86 21.66 4.55 3.79
C THR A 86 20.63 4.38 4.89
N GLN A 87 21.08 4.12 6.11
CA GLN A 87 20.20 4.15 7.29
C GLN A 87 19.55 5.53 7.49
N ASN A 88 20.26 6.60 7.10
CA ASN A 88 19.72 7.95 7.21
C ASN A 88 18.50 8.14 6.32
N PHE A 89 18.51 7.60 5.11
CA PHE A 89 17.32 7.63 4.25
C PHE A 89 16.12 6.90 4.90
N ILE A 90 16.32 5.69 5.43
CA ILE A 90 15.26 4.92 6.12
C ILE A 90 14.71 5.71 7.32
N ARG A 91 15.58 6.34 8.11
CA ARG A 91 15.18 7.16 9.27
C ARG A 91 14.45 8.44 8.85
N THR A 92 14.86 9.07 7.76
CA THR A 92 14.20 10.26 7.21
C THR A 92 12.82 9.89 6.67
N LEU A 93 12.71 8.75 5.98
CA LEU A 93 11.43 8.22 5.51
C LEU A 93 10.47 7.94 6.67
N HIS A 94 10.98 7.33 7.76
CA HIS A 94 10.21 7.11 8.99
C HIS A 94 9.75 8.42 9.63
N LYS A 95 10.64 9.43 9.73
CA LYS A 95 10.28 10.75 10.23
C LYS A 95 9.19 11.41 9.39
N THR A 96 9.28 11.30 8.07
CA THR A 96 8.25 11.82 7.15
C THR A 96 6.91 11.12 7.37
N LEU A 97 6.93 9.81 7.55
CA LEU A 97 5.72 8.99 7.74
C LEU A 97 4.97 9.32 9.03
N LEU A 98 5.67 9.48 10.15
CA LEU A 98 5.08 9.76 11.45
C LEU A 98 4.96 11.25 11.77
N ARG A 99 5.67 12.13 11.03
CA ARG A 99 5.67 13.60 11.10
C ARG A 99 6.32 14.14 12.36
N GLU A 100 5.79 13.83 13.54
CA GLU A 100 6.22 14.36 14.83
C GLU A 100 6.21 13.30 15.91
N ASP A 101 6.97 13.54 16.98
CA ASP A 101 6.95 12.69 18.16
C ASP A 101 5.57 12.77 18.82
N TYR A 102 5.07 11.64 19.31
CA TYR A 102 3.77 11.59 19.97
C TYR A 102 3.76 10.64 21.16
N THR A 103 2.85 10.90 22.12
CA THR A 103 2.72 10.11 23.34
C THR A 103 1.64 9.04 23.14
N VAL A 104 1.99 7.80 23.48
CA VAL A 104 1.05 6.68 23.57
C VAL A 104 0.71 6.44 25.03
N TYR A 105 -0.58 6.34 25.33
CA TYR A 105 -1.10 5.97 26.65
C TYR A 105 -1.55 4.52 26.63
N ARG A 106 -1.22 3.77 27.67
CA ARG A 106 -1.65 2.38 27.86
C ARG A 106 -2.23 2.19 29.25
N ASN A 107 -3.38 1.54 29.32
CA ASN A 107 -3.95 1.10 30.58
C ASN A 107 -3.30 -0.23 30.98
N LEU A 108 -2.80 -0.29 32.20
CA LEU A 108 -2.25 -1.50 32.81
C LEU A 108 -3.36 -2.31 33.50
N PRO A 109 -3.16 -3.63 33.64
CA PRO A 109 -4.00 -4.43 34.55
C PRO A 109 -3.96 -3.81 35.95
N GLY A 110 -5.12 -3.42 36.50
CA GLY A 110 -5.21 -2.72 37.77
C GLY A 110 -5.68 -1.27 37.66
N GLY A 111 -5.89 -0.73 36.45
CA GLY A 111 -6.46 0.60 36.19
C GLY A 111 -5.44 1.74 36.19
N GLU A 112 -4.16 1.44 36.36
CA GLU A 112 -3.09 2.43 36.22
C GLU A 112 -2.86 2.73 34.73
N THR A 113 -2.56 4.01 34.42
CA THR A 113 -2.20 4.43 33.06
C THR A 113 -0.69 4.71 32.98
N THR A 114 -0.02 4.11 32.03
CA THR A 114 1.37 4.47 31.69
C THR A 114 1.42 5.17 30.33
N SER A 115 2.45 5.96 30.12
CA SER A 115 2.67 6.63 28.84
C SER A 115 4.13 6.56 28.40
N TYR A 116 4.34 6.63 27.11
CA TYR A 116 5.68 6.73 26.54
C TYR A 116 5.64 7.52 25.23
N VAL A 117 6.77 8.12 24.87
CA VAL A 117 6.90 8.90 23.65
C VAL A 117 7.43 8.01 22.53
N ILE A 118 6.80 8.07 21.36
CA ILE A 118 7.30 7.52 20.10
C ILE A 118 8.17 8.60 19.44
N HIS A 119 9.44 8.28 19.18
CA HIS A 119 10.37 9.20 18.55
C HIS A 119 10.50 8.96 17.06
N THR A 120 10.22 10.00 16.28
CA THR A 120 10.27 9.91 14.81
C THR A 120 11.72 9.98 14.30
N GLY A 121 12.03 9.13 13.32
CA GLY A 121 13.36 9.07 12.71
C GLY A 121 14.47 8.57 13.63
N ARG A 122 14.13 8.00 14.80
CA ARG A 122 15.07 7.40 15.75
C ARG A 122 14.74 5.94 15.96
N TYR A 123 15.76 5.12 16.10
CA TYR A 123 15.57 3.73 16.48
C TYR A 123 14.96 3.63 17.88
N LYS A 124 14.27 2.55 18.12
CA LYS A 124 13.57 2.28 19.37
C LYS A 124 14.51 2.33 20.57
N THR A 125 13.98 2.85 21.65
CA THR A 125 14.66 2.92 22.96
C THR A 125 14.08 1.90 23.95
N ARG A 126 13.02 1.21 23.55
CA ARG A 126 12.29 0.21 24.34
C ARG A 126 12.13 -1.07 23.55
N PRO A 127 12.16 -2.24 24.22
CA PRO A 127 11.79 -3.48 23.59
C PRO A 127 10.37 -3.39 23.03
N ASN A 128 10.18 -3.86 21.81
CA ASN A 128 8.87 -4.06 21.23
C ASN A 128 8.62 -5.57 21.05
N SER A 129 7.41 -5.98 21.30
CA SER A 129 6.97 -7.34 21.09
C SER A 129 5.52 -7.31 20.66
N VAL A 130 5.08 -8.33 19.95
CA VAL A 130 3.69 -8.51 19.58
C VAL A 130 3.16 -9.80 20.18
N ILE A 131 1.90 -9.78 20.55
CA ILE A 131 1.18 -11.03 20.86
C ILE A 131 0.65 -11.53 19.52
N THR A 132 1.10 -12.72 19.12
CA THR A 132 0.63 -13.36 17.89
C THR A 132 -0.85 -13.70 18.03
N ARG A 133 -1.52 -13.97 16.93
CA ARG A 133 -2.92 -14.44 16.94
C ARG A 133 -3.11 -15.79 17.66
N TYR A 134 -2.02 -16.50 17.91
CA TYR A 134 -2.01 -17.75 18.68
C TYR A 134 -1.77 -17.55 20.17
N GLY A 135 -1.59 -16.29 20.62
CA GLY A 135 -1.35 -15.93 22.02
C GLY A 135 0.13 -15.97 22.45
N ASP A 136 1.03 -16.35 21.55
CA ASP A 136 2.45 -16.37 21.84
C ASP A 136 3.05 -14.97 21.79
N ARG A 137 4.02 -14.69 22.64
CA ARG A 137 4.80 -13.46 22.59
C ARG A 137 5.95 -13.63 21.59
N PHE A 138 5.96 -12.79 20.57
CA PHE A 138 7.05 -12.70 19.61
C PHE A 138 7.90 -11.46 19.91
N GLU A 139 9.21 -11.66 20.05
CA GLU A 139 10.15 -10.59 20.37
C GLU A 139 10.98 -10.24 19.12
N TYR A 140 11.11 -8.93 18.91
CA TYR A 140 12.02 -8.35 17.92
C TYR A 140 13.38 -8.03 18.55
N ALA A 141 14.36 -7.60 17.73
CA ALA A 141 15.66 -7.18 18.24
C ALA A 141 15.54 -6.19 19.40
N SER A 142 16.45 -6.28 20.35
CA SER A 142 16.49 -5.32 21.47
C SER A 142 16.89 -3.92 20.98
N PRO A 143 16.63 -2.86 21.76
CA PRO A 143 17.12 -1.51 21.43
C PRO A 143 18.64 -1.47 21.22
N GLU A 144 19.38 -2.22 22.03
CA GLU A 144 20.86 -2.28 22.02
C GLU A 144 21.37 -2.95 20.74
N GLU A 145 20.71 -4.02 20.27
CA GLU A 145 21.10 -4.75 19.05
C GLU A 145 20.70 -4.01 17.77
N THR A 146 19.62 -3.23 17.83
CA THR A 146 18.98 -2.61 16.66
C THR A 146 19.96 -1.81 15.78
N PRO A 147 20.84 -0.92 16.31
CA PRO A 147 21.76 -0.14 15.46
C PRO A 147 22.75 -1.02 14.67
N ALA A 148 23.28 -2.05 15.31
CA ALA A 148 24.20 -2.98 14.66
C ALA A 148 23.50 -3.80 13.56
N LEU A 149 22.35 -4.38 13.87
CA LEU A 149 21.57 -5.17 12.92
C LEU A 149 21.08 -4.33 11.71
N MET A 150 20.74 -3.06 11.92
CA MET A 150 20.42 -2.14 10.81
C MET A 150 21.63 -1.80 9.96
N THR A 151 22.83 -1.70 10.57
CA THR A 151 24.08 -1.54 9.83
C THR A 151 24.34 -2.77 8.95
N ASP A 152 24.22 -3.95 9.51
CA ASP A 152 24.40 -5.21 8.79
C ASP A 152 23.40 -5.37 7.65
N LEU A 153 22.12 -5.02 7.89
CA LEU A 153 21.07 -5.09 6.86
C LEU A 153 21.37 -4.17 5.67
N VAL A 154 21.77 -2.90 5.94
CA VAL A 154 22.02 -1.93 4.88
C VAL A 154 23.30 -2.28 4.11
N ASN A 155 24.35 -2.69 4.80
CA ASN A 155 25.60 -3.15 4.16
C ASN A 155 25.35 -4.38 3.30
N TRP A 156 24.65 -5.38 3.85
CA TRP A 156 24.28 -6.57 3.10
C TRP A 156 23.46 -6.21 1.84
N TYR A 157 22.49 -5.29 1.95
CA TYR A 157 21.68 -4.88 0.80
C TYR A 157 22.56 -4.29 -0.30
N ASN A 158 23.42 -3.34 0.03
CA ASN A 158 24.30 -2.67 -0.93
C ASN A 158 25.27 -3.65 -1.61
N GLU A 159 25.84 -4.58 -0.86
CA GLU A 159 26.69 -5.65 -1.41
C GLU A 159 25.91 -6.62 -2.29
N ALA A 160 24.73 -7.03 -1.84
CA ALA A 160 23.85 -7.96 -2.56
C ALA A 160 23.35 -7.35 -3.89
N GLU A 161 22.98 -6.06 -3.87
CA GLU A 161 22.60 -5.30 -5.06
C GLU A 161 23.73 -5.30 -6.10
N GLN A 162 24.95 -4.96 -5.68
CA GLN A 162 26.12 -4.91 -6.57
C GLN A 162 26.54 -6.28 -7.09
N SER A 163 26.31 -7.32 -6.30
CA SER A 163 26.74 -8.70 -6.67
C SER A 163 25.96 -9.31 -7.82
N GLY A 164 24.73 -8.84 -8.08
CA GLY A 164 23.82 -9.41 -9.07
C GLY A 164 23.36 -10.86 -8.78
N LYS A 165 23.61 -11.35 -7.55
CA LYS A 165 23.28 -12.75 -7.17
C LYS A 165 21.78 -12.99 -6.94
N PHE A 166 21.03 -11.94 -6.72
CA PHE A 166 19.60 -12.00 -6.42
C PHE A 166 18.82 -11.25 -7.48
N THR A 167 17.65 -11.77 -7.86
CA THR A 167 16.69 -10.99 -8.62
C THR A 167 16.15 -9.86 -7.75
N PRO A 168 15.68 -8.75 -8.31
CA PRO A 168 15.09 -7.66 -7.54
C PRO A 168 13.94 -8.08 -6.63
N VAL A 169 13.16 -9.08 -7.05
CA VAL A 169 12.07 -9.66 -6.25
C VAL A 169 12.60 -10.41 -5.02
N GLU A 170 13.66 -11.21 -5.20
CA GLU A 170 14.32 -11.91 -4.11
C GLU A 170 14.98 -10.94 -3.14
N LEU A 171 15.68 -9.94 -3.67
CA LEU A 171 16.34 -8.89 -2.88
C LEU A 171 15.34 -8.14 -2.01
N ALA A 172 14.19 -7.74 -2.60
CA ALA A 172 13.12 -7.07 -1.88
C ALA A 172 12.49 -7.96 -0.79
N ALA A 173 12.25 -9.24 -1.08
CA ALA A 173 11.70 -10.19 -0.12
C ALA A 173 12.63 -10.43 1.06
N ILE A 174 13.94 -10.63 0.81
CA ILE A 174 14.94 -10.87 1.87
C ILE A 174 15.08 -9.60 2.72
N PHE A 175 15.20 -8.43 2.09
CA PHE A 175 15.28 -7.16 2.81
C PHE A 175 14.07 -6.95 3.70
N HIS A 176 12.86 -7.13 3.16
CA HIS A 176 11.62 -7.00 3.90
C HIS A 176 11.57 -7.90 5.13
N TYR A 177 11.86 -9.19 4.96
CA TYR A 177 11.82 -10.14 6.06
C TYR A 177 12.82 -9.78 7.17
N ARG A 178 14.08 -9.53 6.81
CA ARG A 178 15.13 -9.13 7.75
C ARG A 178 14.77 -7.85 8.50
N TYR A 179 14.26 -6.85 7.77
CA TYR A 179 13.83 -5.57 8.36
C TYR A 179 12.70 -5.77 9.38
N ILE A 180 11.70 -6.57 9.04
CA ILE A 180 10.59 -6.89 9.98
C ILE A 180 11.11 -7.62 11.22
N ARG A 181 12.11 -8.50 11.09
CA ARG A 181 12.72 -9.22 12.24
C ARG A 181 13.53 -8.28 13.15
N ILE A 182 14.14 -7.25 12.61
CA ILE A 182 14.81 -6.21 13.40
C ILE A 182 13.78 -5.31 14.09
N HIS A 183 12.75 -4.90 13.34
CA HIS A 183 11.68 -4.00 13.83
C HIS A 183 12.23 -2.73 14.46
N PRO A 184 13.00 -1.91 13.70
CA PRO A 184 13.93 -0.94 14.29
C PRO A 184 13.29 0.26 14.97
N PHE A 185 12.02 0.56 14.71
CA PHE A 185 11.32 1.69 15.26
C PHE A 185 10.24 1.26 16.27
N GLU A 186 9.76 2.20 17.07
CA GLU A 186 8.69 1.95 18.04
C GLU A 186 7.31 1.82 17.37
N ASP A 187 7.10 2.47 16.21
CA ASP A 187 5.91 2.37 15.34
C ASP A 187 6.32 2.51 13.86
N GLY A 188 5.40 2.26 12.93
CA GLY A 188 5.57 2.49 11.50
C GLY A 188 6.43 1.47 10.74
N ASN A 189 6.94 0.43 11.39
CA ASN A 189 7.83 -0.56 10.77
C ASN A 189 7.21 -1.26 9.56
N GLY A 190 5.96 -1.67 9.64
CA GLY A 190 5.26 -2.32 8.53
C GLY A 190 5.14 -1.41 7.30
N ARG A 191 4.79 -0.15 7.51
CA ARG A 191 4.69 0.86 6.44
C ARG A 191 6.04 1.11 5.77
N ILE A 192 7.11 1.26 6.55
CA ILE A 192 8.47 1.41 6.03
C ILE A 192 8.91 0.15 5.27
N ALA A 193 8.68 -1.05 5.81
CA ALA A 193 9.04 -2.29 5.13
C ALA A 193 8.40 -2.40 3.74
N ARG A 194 7.11 -2.06 3.62
CA ARG A 194 6.39 -2.07 2.34
C ARG A 194 6.87 -0.96 1.38
N MET A 195 7.28 0.21 1.89
CA MET A 195 7.93 1.24 1.09
C MET A 195 9.29 0.79 0.57
N MET A 196 10.11 0.15 1.42
CA MET A 196 11.43 -0.35 1.03
C MET A 196 11.37 -1.48 -0.01
N VAL A 197 10.33 -2.31 0.03
CA VAL A 197 10.06 -3.26 -1.07
C VAL A 197 9.96 -2.52 -2.40
N ASN A 198 9.17 -1.45 -2.45
CA ASN A 198 8.95 -0.69 -3.67
C ASN A 198 10.14 0.20 -4.05
N TYR A 199 10.94 0.66 -3.07
CA TYR A 199 12.24 1.25 -3.32
C TYR A 199 13.14 0.31 -4.14
N ILE A 200 13.28 -0.94 -3.68
CA ILE A 200 14.13 -1.93 -4.32
C ILE A 200 13.61 -2.27 -5.73
N LEU A 201 12.32 -2.55 -5.87
CA LEU A 201 11.72 -2.87 -7.16
C LEU A 201 11.85 -1.71 -8.17
N SER A 202 11.52 -0.49 -7.75
CA SER A 202 11.61 0.71 -8.59
C SER A 202 13.04 1.02 -9.02
N ARG A 203 14.00 0.87 -8.10
CA ARG A 203 15.43 1.08 -8.36
C ARG A 203 15.95 0.19 -9.48
N HIS A 204 15.40 -1.01 -9.61
CA HIS A 204 15.77 -1.97 -10.66
C HIS A 204 14.85 -1.94 -11.89
N GLY A 205 13.94 -0.96 -12.00
CA GLY A 205 13.00 -0.85 -13.12
C GLY A 205 11.90 -1.92 -13.14
N TYR A 206 11.65 -2.55 -12.00
CA TYR A 206 10.56 -3.50 -11.83
C TYR A 206 9.26 -2.79 -11.45
N PRO A 207 8.10 -3.34 -11.84
CA PRO A 207 6.81 -2.85 -11.36
C PRO A 207 6.76 -2.82 -9.83
N MET A 208 6.20 -1.76 -9.27
CA MET A 208 5.92 -1.67 -7.85
C MET A 208 4.68 -2.50 -7.51
N ILE A 209 4.61 -3.00 -6.27
CA ILE A 209 3.54 -3.89 -5.81
C ILE A 209 2.82 -3.37 -4.58
N VAL A 210 1.61 -3.84 -4.37
CA VAL A 210 0.77 -3.50 -3.23
C VAL A 210 0.45 -4.76 -2.42
N VAL A 211 0.77 -4.77 -1.13
CA VAL A 211 0.21 -5.75 -0.20
C VAL A 211 -1.23 -5.33 0.08
N ARG A 212 -2.21 -6.08 -0.44
CA ARG A 212 -3.63 -5.74 -0.31
C ARG A 212 -4.12 -5.95 1.12
N SER A 213 -4.80 -4.94 1.70
CA SER A 213 -5.30 -5.00 3.08
C SER A 213 -6.28 -6.14 3.31
N ARG A 214 -7.08 -6.50 2.31
CA ARG A 214 -7.98 -7.66 2.34
C ARG A 214 -7.26 -9.01 2.42
N LYS A 215 -5.96 -9.07 2.06
CA LYS A 215 -5.07 -10.24 2.17
C LYS A 215 -4.08 -10.11 3.34
N LYS A 216 -4.37 -9.24 4.31
CA LYS A 216 -3.52 -9.04 5.49
C LYS A 216 -3.21 -10.35 6.20
N ASP A 217 -4.21 -11.22 6.36
CA ASP A 217 -4.03 -12.49 7.06
C ASP A 217 -3.06 -13.42 6.32
N GLU A 218 -3.12 -13.50 5.00
CA GLU A 218 -2.18 -14.29 4.18
C GLU A 218 -0.75 -13.77 4.33
N TYR A 219 -0.58 -12.44 4.33
CA TYR A 219 0.70 -11.77 4.51
C TYR A 219 1.30 -12.06 5.89
N LEU A 220 0.52 -11.91 6.96
CA LEU A 220 0.97 -12.17 8.32
C LEU A 220 1.25 -13.66 8.55
N GLU A 221 0.44 -14.54 7.96
CA GLU A 221 0.64 -15.99 8.02
C GLU A 221 1.94 -16.42 7.34
N ALA A 222 2.27 -15.82 6.18
CA ALA A 222 3.52 -16.11 5.50
C ALA A 222 4.76 -15.71 6.34
N LEU A 223 4.69 -14.56 7.01
CA LEU A 223 5.72 -14.13 7.97
C LEU A 223 5.82 -15.11 9.14
N HIS A 224 4.69 -15.42 9.78
CA HIS A 224 4.66 -16.32 10.93
C HIS A 224 5.21 -17.73 10.61
N LYS A 225 4.79 -18.33 9.51
CA LYS A 225 5.32 -19.65 9.08
C LYS A 225 6.82 -19.61 8.85
N THR A 226 7.33 -18.51 8.32
CA THR A 226 8.76 -18.32 8.11
C THR A 226 9.49 -18.17 9.44
N ASP A 227 8.90 -17.45 10.39
CA ASP A 227 9.45 -17.29 11.74
C ASP A 227 9.59 -18.63 12.48
N LEU A 228 8.63 -19.54 12.30
CA LEU A 228 8.72 -20.90 12.86
C LEU A 228 9.90 -21.68 12.29
N THR A 229 10.28 -21.43 11.04
CA THR A 229 11.43 -22.08 10.38
C THR A 229 12.75 -21.45 10.79
N VAL A 230 12.83 -20.13 10.81
CA VAL A 230 14.03 -19.34 11.13
C VAL A 230 14.36 -19.40 12.63
N GLY A 231 13.32 -19.51 13.46
CA GLY A 231 13.43 -19.50 14.92
C GLY A 231 13.17 -18.13 15.53
N ALA A 232 12.93 -18.12 16.84
CA ALA A 232 12.48 -16.94 17.58
C ALA A 232 13.58 -15.89 17.79
N THR A 233 14.86 -16.27 17.73
CA THR A 233 15.98 -15.34 17.99
C THR A 233 16.02 -14.22 16.94
N PRO A 234 15.94 -12.94 17.36
CA PRO A 234 15.87 -11.83 16.42
C PRO A 234 17.05 -11.73 15.44
N SER A 235 18.28 -11.99 15.93
CA SER A 235 19.50 -11.97 15.10
C SER A 235 19.49 -13.03 14.01
N LEU A 236 18.92 -14.22 14.24
CA LEU A 236 18.74 -15.23 13.20
C LEU A 236 17.85 -14.70 12.06
N GLY A 237 16.74 -14.05 12.42
CA GLY A 237 15.86 -13.45 11.43
C GLY A 237 16.49 -12.26 10.69
N ALA A 238 17.25 -11.43 11.39
CA ALA A 238 17.97 -10.30 10.80
C ALA A 238 19.05 -10.71 9.78
N HIS A 239 19.55 -11.93 9.88
CA HIS A 239 20.56 -12.49 8.96
C HIS A 239 20.03 -13.66 8.13
N ALA A 240 18.71 -13.93 8.15
CA ALA A 240 18.11 -15.06 7.45
C ALA A 240 18.48 -15.05 5.96
N SER A 241 18.92 -16.21 5.46
CA SER A 241 19.26 -16.38 4.05
C SER A 241 18.03 -16.59 3.18
N LYS A 242 18.20 -16.52 1.85
CA LYS A 242 17.15 -16.88 0.89
C LYS A 242 16.57 -18.28 1.17
N ARG A 243 17.39 -19.22 1.60
CA ARG A 243 16.97 -20.59 1.91
C ARG A 243 16.07 -20.65 3.14
N ASP A 244 16.39 -19.85 4.15
CA ASP A 244 15.65 -19.86 5.41
C ASP A 244 14.25 -19.26 5.26
N ILE A 245 14.07 -18.32 4.33
CA ILE A 245 12.80 -17.60 4.13
C ILE A 245 11.95 -18.13 2.96
N GLN A 246 12.12 -19.37 2.54
CA GLN A 246 11.45 -19.91 1.34
C GLN A 246 9.93 -19.77 1.37
N GLN A 247 9.31 -19.88 2.53
CA GLN A 247 7.85 -19.73 2.66
C GLN A 247 7.42 -18.30 2.38
N PHE A 248 8.09 -17.31 2.98
CA PHE A 248 7.82 -15.89 2.70
C PHE A 248 8.18 -15.52 1.27
N LEU A 249 9.29 -16.03 0.73
CA LEU A 249 9.71 -15.79 -0.64
C LEU A 249 8.70 -16.34 -1.66
N THR A 250 8.11 -17.49 -1.40
CA THR A 250 7.05 -18.05 -2.25
C THR A 250 5.81 -17.16 -2.23
N TYR A 251 5.34 -16.75 -1.04
CA TYR A 251 4.25 -15.79 -0.89
C TYR A 251 4.55 -14.51 -1.66
N PHE A 252 5.73 -13.93 -1.43
CA PHE A 252 6.12 -12.65 -2.02
C PHE A 252 6.23 -12.72 -3.55
N THR A 253 6.74 -13.82 -4.08
CA THR A 253 6.82 -14.04 -5.54
C THR A 253 5.43 -14.15 -6.16
N ASN A 254 4.51 -14.86 -5.50
CA ASN A 254 3.12 -14.95 -5.95
C ASN A 254 2.42 -13.59 -5.91
N LEU A 255 2.60 -12.82 -4.83
CA LEU A 255 2.11 -11.45 -4.73
C LEU A 255 2.64 -10.57 -5.86
N PHE A 256 3.95 -10.65 -6.15
CA PHE A 256 4.55 -9.89 -7.24
C PHE A 256 3.91 -10.27 -8.61
N VAL A 257 3.74 -11.55 -8.88
CA VAL A 257 3.11 -12.03 -10.13
C VAL A 257 1.67 -11.55 -10.24
N GLU A 258 0.89 -11.61 -9.14
CA GLU A 258 -0.50 -11.13 -9.11
C GLU A 258 -0.58 -9.63 -9.39
N GLU A 259 0.22 -8.81 -8.72
CA GLU A 259 0.19 -7.35 -8.89
C GLU A 259 0.64 -6.93 -10.30
N VAL A 260 1.67 -7.59 -10.86
CA VAL A 260 2.07 -7.38 -12.27
C VAL A 260 0.96 -7.80 -13.24
N ALA A 261 0.26 -8.89 -12.97
CA ALA A 261 -0.88 -9.30 -13.78
C ALA A 261 -2.02 -8.27 -13.74
N TYR A 262 -2.28 -7.65 -12.57
CA TYR A 262 -3.24 -6.55 -12.46
C TYR A 262 -2.82 -5.33 -13.30
N ASP A 263 -1.55 -4.97 -13.29
CA ASP A 263 -1.04 -3.86 -14.10
C ASP A 263 -1.17 -4.15 -15.61
N ILE A 264 -0.84 -5.37 -16.03
CA ILE A 264 -1.01 -5.80 -17.41
C ILE A 264 -2.48 -5.74 -17.83
N GLN A 265 -3.38 -6.26 -16.99
CA GLN A 265 -4.82 -6.20 -17.25
C GLN A 265 -5.31 -4.76 -17.33
N PHE A 266 -4.87 -3.90 -16.43
CA PHE A 266 -5.23 -2.48 -16.42
C PHE A 266 -4.82 -1.79 -17.73
N LEU A 267 -3.66 -2.14 -18.28
CA LEU A 267 -3.15 -1.56 -19.54
C LEU A 267 -3.79 -2.16 -20.81
N THR A 268 -4.16 -3.44 -20.77
CA THR A 268 -4.54 -4.19 -21.98
C THR A 268 -6.04 -4.41 -22.10
N GLU A 269 -6.77 -4.51 -20.99
CA GLU A 269 -8.22 -4.71 -21.05
C GLU A 269 -8.95 -3.39 -21.27
N ARG A 270 -9.13 -3.10 -22.55
CA ARG A 270 -9.93 -1.96 -23.03
C ARG A 270 -11.35 -2.42 -23.29
N GLY A 271 -12.33 -1.68 -22.80
CA GLY A 271 -13.73 -1.95 -23.11
C GLY A 271 -14.65 -1.04 -22.30
N ASP A 272 -15.71 -0.59 -22.95
CA ASP A 272 -16.69 0.35 -22.38
C ASP A 272 -17.38 -0.17 -21.11
N ASN A 273 -17.24 -1.46 -20.80
CA ASN A 273 -17.88 -2.11 -19.65
C ASN A 273 -16.88 -2.53 -18.55
N VAL A 274 -15.58 -2.20 -18.67
CA VAL A 274 -14.55 -2.54 -17.71
C VAL A 274 -14.14 -1.30 -16.93
N TRP A 275 -14.19 -1.43 -15.61
CA TRP A 275 -13.90 -0.37 -14.64
C TRP A 275 -13.01 -0.92 -13.54
N TRP A 276 -12.38 -0.04 -12.78
CA TRP A 276 -11.51 -0.39 -11.66
C TRP A 276 -11.99 0.27 -10.38
N PHE A 277 -12.07 -0.52 -9.32
CA PHE A 277 -12.46 -0.06 -7.99
C PHE A 277 -11.66 -0.81 -6.93
N ASP A 278 -11.04 -0.10 -6.02
CA ASP A 278 -10.19 -0.67 -4.95
C ASP A 278 -9.14 -1.65 -5.49
N GLY A 279 -8.51 -1.29 -6.61
CA GLY A 279 -7.53 -2.15 -7.27
C GLY A 279 -8.11 -3.39 -7.93
N GLU A 280 -9.43 -3.58 -7.93
CA GLU A 280 -10.11 -4.70 -8.56
C GLU A 280 -10.81 -4.30 -9.85
N ARG A 281 -10.81 -5.26 -10.77
CA ARG A 281 -11.55 -5.14 -12.01
C ARG A 281 -13.05 -5.37 -11.77
N VAL A 282 -13.85 -4.41 -12.20
CA VAL A 282 -15.31 -4.49 -12.20
C VAL A 282 -15.81 -4.54 -13.63
N LYS A 283 -16.46 -5.63 -14.01
CA LYS A 283 -17.11 -5.78 -15.32
C LYS A 283 -18.61 -5.71 -15.19
N PHE A 284 -19.23 -4.71 -15.82
CA PHE A 284 -20.67 -4.60 -15.86
C PHE A 284 -21.27 -5.47 -16.98
N ARG A 285 -22.30 -6.25 -16.66
CA ARG A 285 -23.02 -7.06 -17.66
C ARG A 285 -23.86 -6.20 -18.60
N ALA A 286 -24.41 -5.10 -18.08
CA ALA A 286 -25.26 -4.20 -18.85
C ALA A 286 -24.46 -3.01 -19.35
N ALA A 287 -24.41 -2.80 -20.64
CA ALA A 287 -23.78 -1.62 -21.26
C ALA A 287 -24.39 -0.29 -20.76
N THR A 288 -25.67 -0.31 -20.35
CA THR A 288 -26.37 0.85 -19.77
C THR A 288 -25.72 1.34 -18.48
N THR A 289 -25.14 0.46 -17.65
CA THR A 289 -24.47 0.84 -16.40
C THR A 289 -23.20 1.64 -16.69
N SER A 290 -22.38 1.16 -17.63
CA SER A 290 -21.17 1.90 -18.05
C SER A 290 -21.53 3.21 -18.73
N LYS A 291 -22.58 3.25 -19.52
CA LYS A 291 -23.08 4.48 -20.14
C LYS A 291 -23.51 5.51 -19.10
N ILE A 292 -24.18 5.08 -18.02
CA ILE A 292 -24.52 5.94 -16.86
C ILE A 292 -23.23 6.52 -16.23
N LEU A 293 -22.25 5.68 -15.96
CA LEU A 293 -20.99 6.10 -15.36
C LEU A 293 -20.22 7.07 -16.25
N ASN A 294 -20.13 6.81 -17.54
CA ASN A 294 -19.50 7.70 -18.52
C ASN A 294 -20.20 9.07 -18.57
N LEU A 295 -21.52 9.11 -18.57
CA LEU A 295 -22.30 10.34 -18.56
C LEU A 295 -22.12 11.13 -17.24
N MET A 296 -22.08 10.44 -16.09
CA MET A 296 -21.79 11.06 -14.81
C MET A 296 -20.36 11.62 -14.72
N SER A 297 -19.42 10.96 -15.38
CA SER A 297 -18.03 11.44 -15.49
C SER A 297 -17.91 12.70 -16.34
N ALA A 298 -18.60 12.69 -17.50
CA ALA A 298 -18.57 13.81 -18.46
C ALA A 298 -19.39 15.02 -17.96
N TYR A 299 -20.50 14.74 -17.27
CA TYR A 299 -21.45 15.75 -16.79
C TYR A 299 -21.76 15.48 -15.30
N PRO A 300 -20.93 15.92 -14.36
CA PRO A 300 -21.13 15.65 -12.93
C PRO A 300 -22.43 16.20 -12.35
N ASP A 301 -23.05 17.19 -12.97
CA ASP A 301 -24.32 17.82 -12.61
C ASP A 301 -25.54 17.15 -13.25
N ILE A 302 -25.36 16.10 -14.08
CA ILE A 302 -26.42 15.46 -14.84
C ILE A 302 -27.56 14.96 -13.93
N THR A 303 -28.80 15.28 -14.28
CA THR A 303 -29.97 14.82 -13.54
C THR A 303 -30.31 13.38 -13.87
N ARG A 304 -31.10 12.74 -13.01
CA ARG A 304 -31.57 11.35 -13.22
C ARG A 304 -32.47 11.22 -14.44
N GLU A 305 -33.26 12.24 -14.69
CA GLU A 305 -34.17 12.34 -15.84
C GLU A 305 -33.35 12.39 -17.15
N ARG A 306 -32.33 13.25 -17.19
CA ARG A 306 -31.44 13.34 -18.33
C ARG A 306 -30.63 12.06 -18.54
N LEU A 307 -30.13 11.43 -17.46
CA LEU A 307 -29.50 10.11 -17.54
C LEU A 307 -30.42 9.07 -18.17
N SER A 308 -31.68 9.04 -17.74
CA SER A 308 -32.71 8.13 -18.27
C SER A 308 -32.88 8.31 -19.79
N GLN A 309 -32.98 9.55 -20.25
CA GLN A 309 -33.13 9.90 -21.66
C GLN A 309 -31.90 9.52 -22.49
N GLU A 310 -30.70 9.94 -22.05
CA GLU A 310 -29.44 9.72 -22.76
C GLU A 310 -29.06 8.23 -22.82
N VAL A 311 -29.37 7.46 -21.78
CA VAL A 311 -29.10 6.01 -21.74
C VAL A 311 -30.14 5.21 -22.52
N GLY A 312 -31.36 5.76 -22.67
CA GLY A 312 -32.48 5.11 -23.36
C GLY A 312 -33.19 4.03 -22.53
N ILE A 313 -33.26 4.24 -21.20
CA ILE A 313 -34.01 3.37 -20.27
C ILE A 313 -34.93 4.22 -19.42
N ASN A 314 -36.00 3.64 -18.86
CA ASN A 314 -36.94 4.39 -18.03
C ASN A 314 -36.28 4.84 -16.70
N LEU A 315 -36.87 5.88 -16.09
CA LEU A 315 -36.37 6.49 -14.86
C LEU A 315 -36.29 5.52 -13.69
N THR A 316 -37.21 4.56 -13.60
CA THR A 316 -37.21 3.53 -12.56
C THR A 316 -35.98 2.61 -12.69
N ALA A 317 -35.65 2.18 -13.92
CA ALA A 317 -34.47 1.36 -14.19
C ALA A 317 -33.19 2.15 -13.93
N THR A 318 -33.14 3.43 -14.33
CA THR A 318 -32.02 4.35 -14.05
C THR A 318 -31.79 4.48 -12.54
N ASN A 319 -32.85 4.77 -11.78
CA ASN A 319 -32.77 4.87 -10.32
C ASN A 319 -32.30 3.58 -9.64
N LYS A 320 -32.74 2.42 -10.15
CA LYS A 320 -32.29 1.10 -9.64
C LYS A 320 -30.80 0.90 -9.87
N GLN A 321 -30.29 1.22 -11.05
CA GLN A 321 -28.87 1.12 -11.35
C GLN A 321 -28.04 2.10 -10.51
N ILE A 322 -28.47 3.35 -10.40
CA ILE A 322 -27.80 4.35 -9.56
C ILE A 322 -27.75 3.90 -8.10
N LYS A 323 -28.87 3.37 -7.57
CA LYS A 323 -28.90 2.83 -6.20
C LYS A 323 -27.90 1.70 -6.02
N GLN A 324 -27.81 0.79 -6.99
CA GLN A 324 -26.80 -0.29 -6.93
C GLN A 324 -25.37 0.22 -6.96
N LEU A 325 -25.08 1.20 -7.82
CA LEU A 325 -23.75 1.84 -7.91
C LEU A 325 -23.39 2.56 -6.60
N THR A 326 -24.34 3.30 -6.01
CA THR A 326 -24.15 3.98 -4.72
C THR A 326 -23.97 3.00 -3.57
N THR A 327 -24.77 1.94 -3.50
CA THR A 327 -24.66 0.90 -2.45
C THR A 327 -23.31 0.18 -2.50
N LYS A 328 -22.74 0.01 -3.70
CA LYS A 328 -21.40 -0.59 -3.89
C LYS A 328 -20.27 0.41 -3.70
N GLY A 329 -20.56 1.66 -3.41
CA GLY A 329 -19.54 2.71 -3.24
C GLY A 329 -18.92 3.21 -4.53
N TYR A 330 -19.43 2.81 -5.71
CA TYR A 330 -18.83 3.19 -6.99
C TYR A 330 -19.10 4.64 -7.37
N VAL A 331 -20.22 5.20 -6.91
CA VAL A 331 -20.59 6.59 -7.10
C VAL A 331 -21.15 7.19 -5.82
N GLN A 332 -20.93 8.47 -5.64
CA GLN A 332 -21.49 9.26 -4.56
C GLN A 332 -22.13 10.53 -5.12
N ARG A 333 -23.11 11.07 -4.42
CA ARG A 333 -23.68 12.39 -4.73
C ARG A 333 -23.22 13.37 -3.67
N SER A 334 -22.62 14.48 -4.09
CA SER A 334 -22.19 15.54 -3.19
C SER A 334 -23.41 16.23 -2.57
N GLU A 335 -23.46 16.29 -1.25
CA GLU A 335 -24.52 17.01 -0.50
C GLU A 335 -24.45 18.52 -0.74
N LYS A 336 -23.24 19.05 -1.01
CA LYS A 336 -22.95 20.48 -1.10
C LYS A 336 -23.42 21.13 -2.40
N ASN A 337 -23.36 20.40 -3.53
CA ASN A 337 -23.67 20.92 -4.87
C ASN A 337 -24.51 19.96 -5.71
N GLY A 338 -24.88 18.79 -5.18
CA GLY A 338 -25.68 17.80 -5.88
C GLY A 338 -24.96 17.07 -7.04
N TYR A 339 -23.64 17.26 -7.20
CA TYR A 339 -22.87 16.65 -8.28
C TYR A 339 -22.58 15.17 -8.01
N TRP A 340 -22.55 14.40 -9.09
CA TRP A 340 -22.10 13.01 -9.05
C TRP A 340 -20.57 12.97 -8.98
N ARG A 341 -20.09 12.06 -8.16
CA ARG A 341 -18.67 11.76 -8.03
C ARG A 341 -18.47 10.28 -8.26
N LEU A 342 -17.61 9.95 -9.23
CA LEU A 342 -17.20 8.58 -9.48
C LEU A 342 -16.02 8.23 -8.56
N ILE A 343 -16.15 7.10 -7.89
CA ILE A 343 -15.08 6.45 -7.09
C ILE A 343 -14.47 5.31 -7.92
N ILE A 344 -15.19 4.84 -8.93
CA ILE A 344 -14.75 3.82 -9.88
C ILE A 344 -14.13 4.50 -11.11
N THR A 345 -13.01 3.99 -11.59
CA THR A 345 -12.28 4.51 -12.76
C THR A 345 -12.51 3.67 -13.99
N PRO A 346 -12.70 4.27 -15.18
CA PRO A 346 -12.81 3.50 -16.42
C PRO A 346 -11.50 2.78 -16.73
N SER A 347 -11.59 1.63 -17.38
CA SER A 347 -10.45 1.05 -18.09
C SER A 347 -10.00 1.98 -19.23
N ILE A 348 -8.73 1.97 -19.56
CA ILE A 348 -8.14 2.83 -20.58
C ILE A 348 -8.74 2.57 -21.97
#